data_a1b052113ca6d7093e537e8c17ebd8ba
#
_entry.id   a1b052113ca6d7093e537e8c17ebd8ba
#
_cell.length_a   1.000
_cell.length_b   1.000
_cell.length_c   1.000
_cell.angle_alpha   90.00
_cell.angle_beta   90.00
_cell.angle_gamma   90.00
#
_symmetry.space_group_name_H-M   'P 1'
#
loop_
_entity.id
_entity.type
_entity.pdbx_description
1 polymer ?
#
loop_
_entity_poly.entity_id
_entity_poly.type
_entity_poly.pdbx_seq_one_letter_code
_entity_poly.pdbx_strand_id
1 'polypeptide(L)' 'RGTKFHPGLNVRRANDDSLFSVADGIVKFSKKGRNRKLVNVMVNN' A
#
# COMPACT_ATOMS: atom_id res chain seq x y z
N ARG A 1 -3.53 8.91 14.89
CA ARG A 1 -2.64 8.82 15.21
C ARG A 1 -1.99 7.58 15.11
N GLY A 2 -0.88 7.40 15.22
CA GLY A 2 -0.18 6.20 15.02
C GLY A 2 0.20 6.01 13.57
N THR A 3 0.53 4.79 13.25
CA THR A 3 1.06 4.46 11.95
C THR A 3 -0.05 4.33 10.93
N LYS A 4 0.14 4.97 9.82
CA LYS A 4 -0.80 4.87 8.74
C LYS A 4 -0.19 4.11 7.59
N PHE A 5 -1.04 3.39 6.86
CA PHE A 5 -0.59 2.73 5.65
C PHE A 5 -0.74 3.71 4.49
N HIS A 6 0.27 3.74 3.66
CA HIS A 6 0.27 4.60 2.49
C HIS A 6 0.23 3.74 1.25
N PRO A 7 -0.40 4.21 0.18
CA PRO A 7 -0.42 3.44 -1.06
C PRO A 7 0.97 3.41 -1.68
N GLY A 8 1.40 2.22 -2.01
CA GLY A 8 2.67 2.02 -2.68
C GLY A 8 2.46 1.62 -4.11
N LEU A 9 3.23 0.64 -4.54
CA LEU A 9 3.16 0.19 -5.92
C LEU A 9 1.84 -0.52 -6.18
N ASN A 10 1.16 -0.12 -7.24
CA ASN A 10 -0.11 -0.74 -7.67
C ASN A 10 -1.21 -0.66 -6.62
N VAL A 11 -1.15 0.35 -5.78
CA VAL A 11 -2.15 0.56 -4.75
C VAL A 11 -2.59 2.02 -4.81
N ARG A 12 -3.87 2.25 -4.66
CA ARG A 12 -4.40 3.61 -4.65
C ARG A 12 -5.26 3.81 -3.42
N ARG A 13 -5.46 5.06 -3.09
CA ARG A 13 -6.24 5.42 -1.94
C ARG A 13 -7.56 6.05 -2.38
N ALA A 14 -8.64 5.59 -1.78
CA ALA A 14 -9.95 6.14 -2.05
C ALA A 14 -10.22 7.35 -1.18
N ASN A 15 -11.37 7.96 -1.39
CA ASN A 15 -11.73 9.16 -0.65
C ASN A 15 -11.85 8.96 0.84
N ASP A 16 -12.22 7.77 1.24
CA ASP A 16 -12.40 7.47 2.65
C ASP A 16 -11.15 6.87 3.26
N ASP A 17 -10.01 7.09 2.63
CA ASP A 17 -8.73 6.59 3.09
C ASP A 17 -8.57 5.09 3.00
N SER A 18 -9.46 4.44 2.30
CA SER A 18 -9.30 3.01 2.04
C SER A 18 -8.26 2.79 0.97
N LEU A 19 -7.52 1.72 1.09
CA LEU A 19 -6.54 1.34 0.08
C LEU A 19 -7.10 0.20 -0.76
N PHE A 20 -6.86 0.27 -2.04
CA PHE A 20 -7.30 -0.79 -2.91
C PHE A 20 -6.24 -1.07 -3.97
N SER A 21 -6.21 -2.29 -4.40
CA SER A 21 -5.25 -2.74 -5.38
C SER A 21 -5.75 -2.39 -6.78
N VAL A 22 -4.85 -1.92 -7.62
CA VAL A 22 -5.19 -1.64 -9.02
C VAL A 22 -4.64 -2.70 -9.95
N ALA A 23 -4.08 -3.76 -9.39
CA ALA A 23 -3.53 -4.85 -10.17
C ALA A 23 -3.62 -6.12 -9.36
N ASP A 24 -3.63 -7.24 -10.04
CA ASP A 24 -3.61 -8.52 -9.36
C ASP A 24 -2.19 -8.88 -9.02
N GLY A 25 -1.98 -9.39 -7.83
CA GLY A 25 -0.65 -9.77 -7.44
C GLY A 25 -0.58 -10.12 -5.98
N ILE A 26 0.62 -10.07 -5.47
CA ILE A 26 0.89 -10.43 -4.09
C ILE A 26 1.07 -9.17 -3.29
N VAL A 27 0.38 -9.10 -2.17
CA VAL A 27 0.48 -7.96 -1.29
C VAL A 27 1.77 -8.05 -0.50
N LYS A 28 2.51 -6.95 -0.50
CA LYS A 28 3.74 -6.86 0.26
C LYS A 28 3.74 -5.57 1.04
N PHE A 29 4.21 -5.65 2.26
CA PHE A 29 4.32 -4.47 3.10
C PHE A 29 5.76 -4.03 3.17
N SER A 30 5.96 -2.72 3.10
CA SER A 30 7.28 -2.15 3.21
C SER A 30 7.26 -1.05 4.23
N LYS A 31 8.42 -0.73 4.75
CA LYS A 31 8.54 0.40 5.65
C LYS A 31 9.38 1.46 5.00
N LYS A 32 8.94 2.68 5.15
CA LYS A 32 9.71 3.78 4.63
C LYS A 32 9.80 4.82 5.72
N GLY A 33 10.98 5.05 6.23
CA GLY A 33 11.17 5.96 7.31
C GLY A 33 10.77 5.31 8.62
N ARG A 34 10.42 6.14 9.58
CA ARG A 34 10.16 5.66 10.90
C ARG A 34 8.80 5.14 11.09
N ASN A 35 7.80 5.90 10.75
CA ASN A 35 6.43 5.56 11.04
C ASN A 35 5.59 5.40 9.81
N ARG A 36 6.22 5.12 8.69
CA ARG A 36 5.49 5.00 7.45
C ARG A 36 5.52 3.58 6.95
N LYS A 37 4.36 3.07 6.70
CA LYS A 37 4.22 1.73 6.14
C LYS A 37 3.59 1.84 4.77
N LEU A 38 4.15 1.11 3.82
CA LEU A 38 3.64 1.10 2.47
C LEU A 38 3.04 -0.24 2.17
N VAL A 39 1.93 -0.20 1.45
CA VAL A 39 1.29 -1.41 0.97
C VAL A 39 1.53 -1.48 -0.52
N ASN A 40 2.15 -2.55 -0.96
CA ASN A 40 2.47 -2.74 -2.36
C ASN A 40 1.83 -4.00 -2.87
N VAL A 41 1.48 -3.99 -4.13
CA VAL A 41 1.01 -5.20 -4.79
C VAL A 41 1.99 -5.52 -5.90
N MET A 42 2.65 -6.64 -5.78
CA MET A 42 3.65 -7.05 -6.74
C MET A 42 2.98 -7.94 -7.77
N VAL A 43 3.03 -7.49 -9.01
CA VAL A 43 2.44 -8.26 -10.10
C VAL A 43 3.36 -9.42 -10.40
N ASN A 44 2.77 -10.58 -10.42
CA ASN A 44 3.53 -11.78 -10.69
C ASN A 44 3.26 -12.24 -12.12
N ASN A 45 4.23 -12.05 -12.95
CA ASN A 45 4.09 -12.47 -14.33
C ASN A 45 4.81 -13.74 -14.60
#